data_5d13c292a0dd5b712da478970977374d
#
_entry.id   5d13c292a0dd5b712da478970977374d
#
_cell.length_a   1.000
_cell.length_b   1.000
_cell.length_c   1.000
_cell.angle_alpha   90.00
_cell.angle_beta   90.00
_cell.angle_gamma   90.00
#
_symmetry.space_group_name_H-M   'P 1'
#
loop_
_entity.id
_entity.type
_entity.pdbx_description
1 polymer ?
#
loop_
_entity_poly.entity_id
_entity_poly.type
_entity_poly.pdbx_seq_one_letter_code
_entity_poly.pdbx_strand_id
1 'polypeptide(L)' 'MENGTKLYTLIVHSENMVGLLSQVTAAFTRRQVNIESLKVSAYSKEGVHRYTITAYYD' A
#
# COMPACT_ATOMS: atom_id res chain seq x y z
N MET A 1 13.50 8.49 -17.79
CA MET A 1 13.06 7.57 -16.93
C MET A 1 14.20 6.87 -16.25
N GLU A 2 13.95 6.38 -15.16
CA GLU A 2 14.99 5.85 -14.41
C GLU A 2 15.13 4.40 -14.62
N ASN A 3 16.26 3.94 -14.89
CA ASN A 3 16.52 2.55 -15.02
C ASN A 3 16.36 1.89 -13.69
N GLY A 4 15.67 0.80 -13.67
CA GLY A 4 15.50 0.05 -12.44
C GLY A 4 14.31 0.44 -11.62
N THR A 5 13.68 1.55 -11.92
CA THR A 5 12.50 1.97 -11.18
C THR A 5 11.26 1.38 -11.81
N LYS A 6 10.49 0.67 -11.03
CA LYS A 6 9.29 0.02 -11.52
C LYS A 6 8.10 0.37 -10.64
N LEU A 7 6.93 0.33 -11.26
CA LEU A 7 5.69 0.58 -10.54
C LEU A 7 5.07 -0.75 -10.16
N TYR A 8 4.85 -0.94 -8.88
CA TYR A 8 4.24 -2.15 -8.36
C TYR A 8 2.90 -1.84 -7.75
N THR A 9 1.99 -2.78 -7.83
CA THR A 9 0.68 -2.67 -7.21
C THR A 9 0.55 -3.76 -6.16
N LEU A 10 0.24 -3.35 -4.94
CA LEU A 10 0.04 -4.27 -3.83
C LEU A 10 -1.40 -4.17 -3.37
N ILE A 11 -2.05 -5.31 -3.23
CA ILE A 11 -3.44 -5.35 -2.76
C ILE A 11 -3.47 -6.10 -1.45
N VAL A 12 -4.01 -5.44 -0.43
CA VAL A 12 -4.07 -6.00 0.91
C VAL A 12 -5.49 -5.90 1.44
N HIS A 13 -5.96 -6.94 2.10
CA HIS A 13 -7.26 -6.92 2.75
C HIS A 13 -7.05 -6.93 4.26
N SER A 14 -7.73 -6.02 4.96
CA SER A 14 -7.53 -5.93 6.40
C SER A 14 -8.72 -5.28 7.06
N GLU A 15 -9.00 -5.69 8.29
CA GLU A 15 -10.02 -5.05 9.11
C GLU A 15 -9.45 -3.88 9.91
N ASN A 16 -8.14 -3.84 10.09
CA ASN A 16 -7.53 -2.83 10.94
C ASN A 16 -6.89 -1.75 10.10
N MET A 17 -7.69 -0.74 9.76
CA MET A 17 -7.23 0.31 8.88
C MET A 17 -6.05 1.08 9.45
N VAL A 18 -6.16 1.51 10.71
CA VAL A 18 -5.12 2.33 11.30
C VAL A 18 -3.83 1.54 11.44
N GLY A 19 -3.92 0.33 11.97
CA GLY A 19 -2.73 -0.50 12.14
C GLY A 19 -2.06 -0.84 10.84
N LEU A 20 -2.86 -1.15 9.81
CA LEU A 20 -2.30 -1.50 8.52
C LEU A 20 -1.57 -0.33 7.89
N LEU A 21 -2.20 0.84 7.90
CA LEU A 21 -1.57 2.02 7.31
C LEU A 21 -0.27 2.36 8.02
N SER A 22 -0.25 2.23 9.33
CA SER A 22 0.95 2.49 10.08
C SER A 22 2.07 1.53 9.69
N GLN A 23 1.77 0.25 9.59
CA GLN A 23 2.76 -0.75 9.24
C GLN A 23 3.26 -0.58 7.81
N VAL A 24 2.35 -0.32 6.89
CA VAL A 24 2.72 -0.16 5.49
C VAL A 24 3.61 1.07 5.32
N THR A 25 3.21 2.17 5.93
CA THR A 25 3.98 3.40 5.83
C THR A 25 5.38 3.21 6.40
N ALA A 26 5.48 2.55 7.55
CA ALA A 26 6.79 2.33 8.17
C ALA A 26 7.67 1.44 7.30
N ALA A 27 7.09 0.39 6.74
CA ALA A 27 7.87 -0.52 5.91
C ALA A 27 8.36 0.18 4.64
N PHE A 28 7.51 0.97 4.02
CA PHE A 28 7.89 1.65 2.79
C PHE A 28 8.93 2.72 3.07
N THR A 29 8.78 3.44 4.19
CA THR A 29 9.76 4.46 4.56
C THR A 29 11.11 3.83 4.82
N ARG A 30 11.13 2.70 5.52
CA ARG A 30 12.39 2.06 5.86
C ARG A 30 13.12 1.59 4.61
N ARG A 31 12.39 1.19 3.59
CA ARG A 31 13.00 0.72 2.36
C ARG A 31 13.13 1.82 1.31
N GLN A 32 12.73 3.03 1.65
CA GLN A 32 12.81 4.18 0.76
C GLN A 32 12.02 3.96 -0.52
N VAL A 33 10.86 3.32 -0.37
CA VAL A 33 9.96 3.11 -1.49
C VAL A 33 8.98 4.27 -1.54
N ASN A 34 8.78 4.82 -2.71
CA ASN A 34 7.86 5.95 -2.88
C ASN A 34 6.47 5.46 -3.21
N ILE A 35 5.51 5.79 -2.36
CA ILE A 35 4.12 5.45 -2.62
C ILE A 35 3.56 6.42 -3.63
N GLU A 36 3.06 5.89 -4.73
CA GLU A 36 2.48 6.70 -5.76
C GLU A 36 1.02 6.99 -5.48
N SER A 37 0.29 5.99 -5.03
CA SER A 37 -1.11 6.20 -4.67
C SER A 37 -1.54 5.15 -3.67
N LEU A 38 -2.58 5.50 -2.92
CA LEU A 38 -3.18 4.59 -1.95
C LEU A 38 -4.68 4.75 -2.05
N LYS A 39 -5.38 3.65 -2.30
CA LYS A 39 -6.82 3.65 -2.37
C LYS A 39 -7.37 2.67 -1.36
N VAL A 40 -8.47 3.05 -0.73
CA VAL A 40 -9.12 2.19 0.24
C VAL A 40 -10.57 2.06 -0.17
N SER A 41 -11.06 0.84 -0.25
CA SER A 41 -12.46 0.61 -0.57
C SER A 41 -13.00 -0.50 0.30
N ALA A 42 -14.31 -0.46 0.54
CA ALA A 42 -14.96 -1.50 1.32
C ALA A 42 -14.92 -2.80 0.53
N TYR A 43 -14.59 -3.88 1.22
CA TYR A 43 -14.50 -5.17 0.58
C TYR A 43 -15.60 -6.11 1.03
N SER A 44 -15.94 -6.08 2.31
CA SER A 44 -16.97 -6.98 2.80
C SER A 44 -17.79 -6.28 3.88
N LYS A 45 -18.92 -6.92 4.24
CA LYS A 45 -19.78 -6.37 5.26
C LYS A 45 -19.21 -6.51 6.65
N GLU A 46 -18.22 -7.35 6.81
CA GLU A 46 -17.62 -7.55 8.11
C GLU A 46 -16.55 -6.53 8.44
N GLY A 47 -16.45 -5.50 7.65
CA GLY A 47 -15.50 -4.44 7.97
C GLY A 47 -14.14 -4.61 7.35
N VAL A 48 -14.00 -5.57 6.46
CA VAL A 48 -12.73 -5.75 5.76
C VAL A 48 -12.64 -4.72 4.63
N HIS A 49 -11.51 -4.06 4.55
CA HIS A 49 -11.26 -3.09 3.49
C HIS A 49 -10.16 -3.59 2.60
N ARG A 50 -10.24 -3.19 1.35
CA ARG A 50 -9.20 -3.49 0.38
C ARG A 50 -8.35 -2.26 0.16
N TYR A 51 -7.05 -2.43 0.33
CA TYR A 51 -6.09 -1.34 0.16
C TYR A 51 -5.32 -1.62 -1.11
N THR A 52 -5.39 -0.70 -2.06
CA THR A 52 -4.64 -0.82 -3.29
C THR A 52 -3.53 0.22 -3.26
N ILE A 53 -2.31 -0.24 -3.21
CA ILE A 53 -1.15 0.63 -3.05
C ILE A 53 -0.28 0.50 -4.28
N THR A 54 -0.01 1.61 -4.94
CA THR A 54 0.94 1.61 -6.04
C THR A 54 2.18 2.37 -5.59
N ALA A 55 3.32 1.83 -5.90
CA ALA A 55 4.57 2.40 -5.43
C ALA A 55 5.68 2.16 -6.44
N TYR A 56 6.64 3.05 -6.43
CA TYR A 56 7.83 2.91 -7.24
C TYR A 56 8.92 2.27 -6.41
N TYR A 57 9.56 1.29 -7.00
CA TYR A 57 10.55 0.51 -6.28
C TYR A 57 11.70 0.19 -7.22
N ASP A 58 12.90 0.36 -6.74
CA ASP A 58 14.10 0.06 -7.54
C ASP A 58 14.42 -1.40 -7.57
#